data_8e281e6ed2c86d228bc94df9ffee0c73
#
_entry.id   8e281e6ed2c86d228bc94df9ffee0c73
#
_cell.length_a   1.000
_cell.length_b   1.000
_cell.length_c   1.000
_cell.angle_alpha   90.00
_cell.angle_beta   90.00
_cell.angle_gamma   90.00
#
_symmetry.space_group_name_H-M   'P 1'
#
loop_
_entity.id
_entity.type
_entity.pdbx_description
1 polymer ?
#
loop_
_entity_poly.entity_id
_entity_poly.type
_entity_poly.pdbx_seq_one_letter_code
_entity_poly.pdbx_strand_id
1 'polypeptide(L)'
;MSWLHIVHDTTYRYKKAVRFGPHRLVLRPREGHDVRIEEIRVEIEPEFELEWSRDLFGNCVATAHILAPAEHLRIRSEVLLHQIAPFPLRAARRDASGGFPVQFSEIESAVAAAYLETIYPTDVARVKEWSSTTIDPAVIHDADEIVTSLARSIRKTIKYRRREARGVQSPSQTLSAGSGSCRDMATLMLEALRSLGFPARFASGYLVGSASSAGRASTHAWAEAYLPSVGWTGYDPMLGEATSGDHIVVGVSNHPRGVMPVSGTFFDEYKSYLGMKAAVQTARFADAETASRFFSSTQLKTVF
;
A
#
# COMPACT_ATOMS: atom_id res chain seq x y z
N MET A 1 -16.88 -10.51 -10.25
CA MET A 1 -16.89 -9.14 -10.81
C MET A 1 -17.64 -8.25 -9.83
N SER A 2 -17.10 -7.10 -9.46
CA SER A 2 -17.79 -6.16 -8.55
C SER A 2 -17.30 -4.74 -8.82
N TRP A 3 -18.13 -3.77 -8.48
CA TRP A 3 -17.83 -2.35 -8.57
C TRP A 3 -17.49 -1.84 -7.18
N LEU A 4 -16.45 -1.06 -7.07
CA LEU A 4 -15.99 -0.45 -5.82
C LEU A 4 -15.94 1.05 -5.97
N HIS A 5 -16.55 1.73 -5.02
CA HIS A 5 -16.41 3.17 -4.83
C HIS A 5 -15.51 3.39 -3.60
N ILE A 6 -14.46 4.19 -3.77
CA ILE A 6 -13.48 4.48 -2.73
C ILE A 6 -13.34 5.98 -2.60
N VAL A 7 -13.49 6.49 -1.40
CA VAL A 7 -13.21 7.90 -1.06
C VAL A 7 -12.08 7.94 -0.04
N HIS A 8 -11.01 8.64 -0.37
CA HIS A 8 -9.91 8.93 0.53
C HIS A 8 -9.85 10.43 0.78
N ASP A 9 -10.03 10.84 2.01
CA ASP A 9 -10.02 12.23 2.45
C ASP A 9 -8.90 12.45 3.47
N THR A 10 -7.98 13.38 3.20
CA THR A 10 -6.90 13.75 4.10
C THR A 10 -6.95 15.25 4.34
N THR A 11 -7.03 15.64 5.60
CA THR A 11 -7.06 17.05 6.01
C THR A 11 -5.94 17.36 6.99
N TYR A 12 -5.12 18.34 6.67
CA TYR A 12 -4.12 18.95 7.54
C TYR A 12 -4.70 20.25 8.10
N ARG A 13 -4.40 20.57 9.36
CA ARG A 13 -4.87 21.80 10.03
C ARG A 13 -3.72 22.55 10.69
N TYR A 14 -3.82 23.87 10.66
CA TYR A 14 -2.86 24.81 11.20
C TYR A 14 -3.58 25.90 12.00
N LYS A 15 -2.90 26.49 12.98
CA LYS A 15 -3.44 27.64 13.77
C LYS A 15 -3.41 28.96 13.00
N LYS A 16 -2.52 29.06 12.00
CA LYS A 16 -2.33 30.22 11.13
C LYS A 16 -2.14 29.74 9.72
N ALA A 17 -2.42 30.58 8.75
CA ALA A 17 -2.18 30.27 7.35
C ALA A 17 -0.68 30.02 7.11
N VAL A 18 -0.40 28.91 6.42
CA VAL A 18 0.96 28.48 6.02
C VAL A 18 1.04 28.43 4.50
N ARG A 19 2.23 28.61 3.95
CA ARG A 19 2.50 28.34 2.53
C ARG A 19 2.85 26.87 2.35
N PHE A 20 2.41 26.31 1.25
CA PHE A 20 2.66 24.90 0.92
C PHE A 20 3.73 24.78 -0.16
N GLY A 21 4.61 23.81 -0.03
CA GLY A 21 5.43 23.32 -1.12
C GLY A 21 4.66 22.30 -1.96
N PRO A 22 5.26 21.74 -3.02
CA PRO A 22 4.63 20.70 -3.83
C PRO A 22 4.23 19.49 -2.98
N HIS A 23 3.04 18.95 -3.26
CA HIS A 23 2.53 17.74 -2.63
C HIS A 23 2.44 16.61 -3.64
N ARG A 24 3.15 15.51 -3.37
CA ARG A 24 3.10 14.29 -4.15
C ARG A 24 1.98 13.40 -3.64
N LEU A 25 1.09 12.99 -4.54
CA LEU A 25 -0.07 12.18 -4.25
C LEU A 25 0.04 10.84 -4.98
N VAL A 26 -0.11 9.74 -4.23
CA VAL A 26 -0.21 8.38 -4.76
C VAL A 26 -1.56 7.85 -4.30
N LEU A 27 -2.61 8.24 -5.01
CA LEU A 27 -4.01 8.01 -4.64
C LEU A 27 -4.82 7.29 -5.74
N ARG A 28 -4.28 7.24 -6.98
CA ARG A 28 -4.91 6.54 -8.09
C ARG A 28 -4.57 5.05 -8.01
N PRO A 29 -5.55 4.14 -7.89
CA PRO A 29 -5.30 2.69 -7.93
C PRO A 29 -4.56 2.27 -9.21
N ARG A 30 -3.81 1.19 -9.11
CA ARG A 30 -3.15 0.58 -10.27
C ARG A 30 -4.17 -0.19 -11.09
N GLU A 31 -4.05 -0.06 -12.41
CA GLU A 31 -4.87 -0.78 -13.36
C GLU A 31 -4.10 -1.96 -13.97
N GLY A 32 -4.80 -3.01 -14.30
CA GLY A 32 -4.27 -4.21 -14.91
C GLY A 32 -5.36 -4.98 -15.66
N HIS A 33 -5.13 -6.27 -15.83
CA HIS A 33 -6.13 -7.17 -16.44
C HIS A 33 -7.30 -7.49 -15.48
N ASP A 34 -7.15 -7.16 -14.21
CA ASP A 34 -8.05 -7.50 -13.09
C ASP A 34 -8.83 -6.30 -12.54
N VAL A 35 -8.29 -5.10 -12.68
CA VAL A 35 -8.87 -3.85 -12.17
C VAL A 35 -8.85 -2.78 -13.25
N ARG A 36 -9.98 -2.12 -13.45
CA ARG A 36 -10.15 -0.97 -14.33
C ARG A 36 -10.74 0.20 -13.55
N ILE A 37 -10.18 1.39 -13.73
CA ILE A 37 -10.74 2.62 -13.19
C ILE A 37 -11.74 3.18 -14.20
N GLU A 38 -12.99 3.31 -13.77
CA GLU A 38 -14.05 3.90 -14.60
C GLU A 38 -14.11 5.41 -14.43
N GLU A 39 -14.02 5.89 -13.18
CA GLU A 39 -14.01 7.31 -12.89
C GLU A 39 -13.05 7.61 -11.74
N ILE A 40 -12.40 8.79 -11.79
CA ILE A 40 -11.59 9.33 -10.71
C ILE A 40 -11.77 10.84 -10.62
N ARG A 41 -11.88 11.35 -9.40
CA ARG A 41 -11.89 12.78 -9.06
C ARG A 41 -10.85 13.05 -7.99
N VAL A 42 -10.15 14.17 -8.11
CA VAL A 42 -9.25 14.68 -7.08
C VAL A 42 -9.64 16.12 -6.81
N GLU A 43 -10.01 16.38 -5.57
CA GLU A 43 -10.38 17.70 -5.07
C GLU A 43 -9.36 18.13 -4.04
N ILE A 44 -8.87 19.35 -4.13
CA ILE A 44 -7.89 19.92 -3.19
C ILE A 44 -8.36 21.31 -2.79
N GLU A 45 -8.25 21.62 -1.53
CA GLU A 45 -8.51 22.93 -0.95
C GLU A 45 -7.30 23.37 -0.12
N PRO A 46 -6.76 24.58 -0.34
CA PRO A 46 -7.23 25.68 -1.21
C PRO A 46 -6.93 25.46 -2.69
N GLU A 47 -7.05 26.54 -3.51
CA GLU A 47 -6.79 26.52 -4.95
C GLU A 47 -5.45 25.88 -5.32
N PHE A 48 -5.45 25.07 -6.40
CA PHE A 48 -4.31 24.23 -6.77
C PHE A 48 -4.18 24.06 -8.28
N GLU A 49 -2.98 23.66 -8.69
CA GLU A 49 -2.69 23.07 -10.00
C GLU A 49 -2.24 21.62 -9.78
N LEU A 50 -2.58 20.73 -10.72
CA LEU A 50 -2.30 19.29 -10.62
C LEU A 50 -1.62 18.78 -11.88
N GLU A 51 -0.46 18.16 -11.70
CA GLU A 51 0.31 17.52 -12.78
C GLU A 51 0.37 16.01 -12.54
N TRP A 52 0.20 15.22 -13.62
CA TRP A 52 0.27 13.77 -13.54
C TRP A 52 1.54 13.24 -14.20
N SER A 53 2.14 12.25 -13.56
CA SER A 53 3.34 11.56 -14.05
C SER A 53 3.30 10.07 -13.70
N ARG A 54 4.28 9.31 -14.23
CA ARG A 54 4.56 7.95 -13.77
C ARG A 54 5.96 7.90 -13.17
N ASP A 55 6.07 7.28 -11.99
CA ASP A 55 7.37 7.06 -11.37
C ASP A 55 8.06 5.79 -11.92
N LEU A 56 9.28 5.51 -11.46
CA LEU A 56 10.07 4.34 -11.86
C LEU A 56 9.38 3.00 -11.60
N PHE A 57 8.43 2.95 -10.69
CA PHE A 57 7.66 1.74 -10.37
C PHE A 57 6.38 1.64 -11.19
N GLY A 58 6.14 2.59 -12.10
CA GLY A 58 4.92 2.69 -12.90
C GLY A 58 3.69 3.15 -12.11
N ASN A 59 3.87 3.71 -10.91
CA ASN A 59 2.76 4.29 -10.17
C ASN A 59 2.27 5.57 -10.84
N CYS A 60 0.98 5.79 -10.83
CA CYS A 60 0.39 7.06 -11.25
C CYS A 60 0.53 8.06 -10.10
N VAL A 61 1.27 9.13 -10.32
CA VAL A 61 1.63 10.14 -9.33
C VAL A 61 1.08 11.48 -9.75
N ALA A 62 0.34 12.14 -8.87
CA ALA A 62 -0.01 13.53 -9.04
C ALA A 62 0.88 14.43 -8.19
N THR A 63 1.32 15.55 -8.75
CA THR A 63 1.98 16.62 -8.01
C THR A 63 1.02 17.80 -7.93
N ALA A 64 0.63 18.16 -6.71
CA ALA A 64 -0.25 19.29 -6.45
C ALA A 64 0.56 20.50 -6.02
N HIS A 65 0.40 21.59 -6.74
CA HIS A 65 0.93 22.93 -6.44
C HIS A 65 -0.19 23.77 -5.83
N ILE A 66 -0.07 24.04 -4.53
CA ILE A 66 -1.08 24.81 -3.79
C ILE A 66 -0.77 26.29 -3.95
N LEU A 67 -1.71 27.04 -4.51
CA LEU A 67 -1.49 28.40 -4.99
C LEU A 67 -1.64 29.47 -3.89
N ALA A 68 -2.39 29.18 -2.82
CA ALA A 68 -2.67 30.14 -1.75
C ALA A 68 -2.27 29.62 -0.37
N PRO A 69 -1.79 30.49 0.54
CA PRO A 69 -1.63 30.15 1.94
C PRO A 69 -2.99 29.85 2.59
N ALA A 70 -3.05 28.87 3.49
CA ALA A 70 -4.27 28.53 4.21
C ALA A 70 -4.01 27.92 5.60
N GLU A 71 -5.04 27.94 6.44
CA GLU A 71 -5.06 27.27 7.75
C GLU A 71 -5.41 25.78 7.67
N HIS A 72 -5.76 25.29 6.48
CA HIS A 72 -5.98 23.88 6.22
C HIS A 72 -5.55 23.52 4.80
N LEU A 73 -5.22 22.25 4.62
CA LEU A 73 -5.05 21.60 3.31
C LEU A 73 -5.90 20.35 3.33
N ARG A 74 -6.90 20.28 2.48
CA ARG A 74 -7.72 19.10 2.27
C ARG A 74 -7.43 18.51 0.92
N ILE A 75 -7.22 17.21 0.87
CA ILE A 75 -7.00 16.43 -0.35
C ILE A 75 -7.99 15.27 -0.31
N ARG A 76 -8.89 15.24 -1.27
CA ARG A 76 -9.90 14.20 -1.43
C ARG A 76 -9.73 13.53 -2.79
N SER A 77 -9.60 12.21 -2.77
CA SER A 77 -9.65 11.38 -3.97
C SER A 77 -10.88 10.49 -3.91
N GLU A 78 -11.64 10.46 -5.00
CA GLU A 78 -12.84 9.65 -5.16
C GLU A 78 -12.68 8.81 -6.43
N VAL A 79 -12.81 7.49 -6.30
CA VAL A 79 -12.56 6.54 -7.38
C VAL A 79 -13.72 5.57 -7.48
N LEU A 80 -14.21 5.37 -8.70
CA LEU A 80 -15.05 4.25 -9.08
C LEU A 80 -14.23 3.28 -9.92
N LEU A 81 -14.09 2.05 -9.45
CA LEU A 81 -13.35 1.00 -10.15
C LEU A 81 -14.19 -0.27 -10.33
N HIS A 82 -13.88 -0.99 -11.38
CA HIS A 82 -14.45 -2.29 -11.71
C HIS A 82 -13.39 -3.39 -11.53
N GLN A 83 -13.69 -4.38 -10.71
CA GLN A 83 -12.92 -5.61 -10.60
C GLN A 83 -13.42 -6.59 -11.67
N ILE A 84 -12.64 -6.72 -12.77
CA ILE A 84 -13.03 -7.43 -13.99
C ILE A 84 -12.81 -8.93 -13.85
N ALA A 85 -11.67 -9.32 -13.28
CA ALA A 85 -11.29 -10.71 -13.14
C ALA A 85 -11.45 -11.18 -11.68
N PRO A 86 -11.83 -12.44 -11.48
CA PRO A 86 -11.77 -13.04 -10.15
C PRO A 86 -10.31 -13.12 -9.70
N PHE A 87 -10.08 -12.90 -8.43
CA PHE A 87 -8.76 -13.08 -7.84
C PHE A 87 -8.35 -14.57 -7.97
N PRO A 88 -7.11 -14.90 -8.37
CA PRO A 88 -6.69 -16.30 -8.52
C PRO A 88 -6.86 -17.06 -7.20
N LEU A 89 -7.42 -18.24 -7.25
CA LEU A 89 -7.50 -19.11 -6.10
C LEU A 89 -6.09 -19.51 -5.65
N ARG A 90 -5.88 -19.61 -4.33
CA ARG A 90 -4.61 -19.98 -3.73
C ARG A 90 -4.06 -21.32 -4.24
N ALA A 91 -4.93 -22.30 -4.49
CA ALA A 91 -4.55 -23.60 -5.04
C ALA A 91 -3.85 -23.45 -6.41
N ALA A 92 -4.41 -22.64 -7.32
CA ALA A 92 -3.83 -22.40 -8.63
C ALA A 92 -2.47 -21.69 -8.56
N ARG A 93 -2.24 -20.87 -7.51
CA ARG A 93 -0.93 -20.23 -7.26
C ARG A 93 0.12 -21.22 -6.76
N ARG A 94 -0.25 -22.16 -5.88
CA ARG A 94 0.69 -23.16 -5.34
C ARG A 94 1.28 -24.03 -6.42
N ASP A 95 0.46 -24.50 -7.34
CA ASP A 95 0.92 -25.35 -8.44
C ASP A 95 1.82 -24.61 -9.45
N ALA A 96 1.77 -23.27 -9.47
CA ALA A 96 2.52 -22.43 -10.40
C ALA A 96 3.69 -21.65 -9.77
N SER A 97 3.81 -21.60 -8.44
CA SER A 97 4.77 -20.70 -7.77
C SER A 97 6.25 -21.08 -7.95
N GLY A 98 6.52 -22.33 -8.38
CA GLY A 98 7.85 -22.83 -8.56
C GLY A 98 8.56 -23.22 -7.26
N GLY A 99 9.79 -23.74 -7.39
CA GLY A 99 10.60 -24.18 -6.27
C GLY A 99 11.40 -23.07 -5.59
N PHE A 100 11.97 -23.41 -4.47
CA PHE A 100 12.95 -22.57 -3.76
C PHE A 100 14.32 -23.27 -3.76
N PRO A 101 15.45 -22.56 -3.98
CA PRO A 101 15.58 -21.11 -4.20
C PRO A 101 15.03 -20.66 -5.56
N VAL A 102 14.51 -19.41 -5.56
CA VAL A 102 13.89 -18.79 -6.74
C VAL A 102 14.95 -18.59 -7.84
N GLN A 103 14.63 -19.00 -9.07
CA GLN A 103 15.50 -18.83 -10.23
C GLN A 103 14.93 -17.74 -11.15
N PHE A 104 15.78 -16.88 -11.67
CA PHE A 104 15.42 -15.80 -12.59
C PHE A 104 16.02 -16.03 -13.96
N SER A 105 15.34 -15.65 -15.00
CA SER A 105 15.91 -15.57 -16.34
C SER A 105 17.02 -14.51 -16.40
N GLU A 106 17.88 -14.58 -17.40
CA GLU A 106 18.95 -13.60 -17.62
C GLU A 106 18.39 -12.17 -17.73
N ILE A 107 17.25 -12.02 -18.41
CA ILE A 107 16.57 -10.72 -18.60
C ILE A 107 16.04 -10.17 -17.26
N GLU A 108 15.52 -11.03 -16.39
CA GLU A 108 14.93 -10.63 -15.11
C GLU A 108 15.97 -10.34 -14.04
N SER A 109 17.15 -10.95 -14.12
CA SER A 109 18.17 -10.94 -13.06
C SER A 109 18.59 -9.53 -12.66
N ALA A 110 18.79 -8.62 -13.62
CA ALA A 110 19.18 -7.23 -13.34
C ALA A 110 18.08 -6.46 -12.60
N VAL A 111 16.81 -6.67 -12.98
CA VAL A 111 15.66 -6.02 -12.33
C VAL A 111 15.40 -6.66 -10.97
N ALA A 112 15.49 -7.99 -10.86
CA ALA A 112 15.34 -8.73 -9.62
C ALA A 112 16.36 -8.25 -8.56
N ALA A 113 17.61 -8.00 -8.96
CA ALA A 113 18.66 -7.50 -8.07
C ALA A 113 18.26 -6.20 -7.35
N ALA A 114 17.61 -5.26 -8.04
CA ALA A 114 17.16 -4.00 -7.45
C ALA A 114 16.07 -4.20 -6.37
N TYR A 115 15.32 -5.30 -6.45
CA TYR A 115 14.28 -5.64 -5.46
C TYR A 115 14.77 -6.60 -4.38
N LEU A 116 15.99 -7.14 -4.52
CA LEU A 116 16.69 -7.92 -3.49
C LEU A 116 17.51 -7.03 -2.54
N GLU A 117 17.83 -5.80 -2.97
CA GLU A 117 18.64 -4.87 -2.18
C GLU A 117 17.92 -4.45 -0.90
N THR A 118 18.60 -4.59 0.24
CA THR A 118 18.09 -4.16 1.55
C THR A 118 18.07 -2.64 1.67
N ILE A 119 17.00 -2.12 2.29
CA ILE A 119 16.88 -0.70 2.65
C ILE A 119 17.21 -0.42 4.13
N TYR A 120 17.45 -1.48 4.90
CA TYR A 120 17.87 -1.42 6.30
C TYR A 120 19.16 -2.23 6.54
N PRO A 121 20.31 -1.80 6.02
CA PRO A 121 21.54 -2.58 6.05
C PRO A 121 22.01 -2.92 7.47
N THR A 122 21.71 -2.09 8.46
CA THR A 122 22.03 -2.34 9.88
C THR A 122 21.18 -3.44 10.51
N ASP A 123 20.04 -3.79 9.91
CA ASP A 123 19.09 -4.76 10.45
C ASP A 123 19.23 -6.15 9.82
N VAL A 124 20.03 -6.29 8.76
CA VAL A 124 20.16 -7.51 7.94
C VAL A 124 20.46 -8.74 8.78
N ALA A 125 21.46 -8.68 9.67
CA ALA A 125 21.86 -9.83 10.49
C ALA A 125 20.69 -10.33 11.36
N ARG A 126 19.99 -9.41 12.00
CA ARG A 126 18.86 -9.74 12.88
C ARG A 126 17.64 -10.26 12.12
N VAL A 127 17.34 -9.66 10.95
CA VAL A 127 16.24 -10.14 10.10
C VAL A 127 16.54 -11.54 9.59
N LYS A 128 17.76 -11.80 9.15
CA LYS A 128 18.21 -13.12 8.66
C LYS A 128 18.12 -14.18 9.77
N GLU A 129 18.60 -13.86 10.97
CA GLU A 129 18.50 -14.75 12.14
C GLU A 129 17.03 -15.08 12.44
N TRP A 130 16.18 -14.07 12.53
CA TRP A 130 14.75 -14.26 12.78
C TRP A 130 14.08 -15.07 11.66
N SER A 131 14.37 -14.79 10.39
CA SER A 131 13.80 -15.52 9.25
C SER A 131 14.20 -16.99 9.27
N SER A 132 15.47 -17.31 9.56
CA SER A 132 15.97 -18.69 9.61
C SER A 132 15.40 -19.53 10.75
N THR A 133 15.03 -18.88 11.88
CA THR A 133 14.33 -19.58 12.97
C THR A 133 12.84 -19.79 12.67
N THR A 134 12.30 -19.04 11.71
CA THR A 134 10.89 -19.03 11.35
C THR A 134 10.58 -19.96 10.19
N ILE A 135 11.45 -19.98 9.20
CA ILE A 135 11.34 -20.75 7.95
C ILE A 135 12.55 -21.67 7.83
N ASP A 136 12.29 -22.95 7.67
CA ASP A 136 13.31 -23.92 7.31
C ASP A 136 13.22 -24.25 5.80
N PRO A 137 14.09 -23.67 4.96
CA PRO A 137 14.05 -23.92 3.52
C PRO A 137 14.44 -25.37 3.15
N ALA A 138 15.03 -26.13 4.06
CA ALA A 138 15.32 -27.53 3.84
C ALA A 138 14.06 -28.42 3.92
N VAL A 139 13.00 -27.91 4.56
CA VAL A 139 11.72 -28.61 4.74
C VAL A 139 10.66 -28.13 3.76
N ILE A 140 10.64 -26.82 3.48
CA ILE A 140 9.64 -26.19 2.61
C ILE A 140 10.30 -25.84 1.28
N HIS A 141 9.89 -26.49 0.21
CA HIS A 141 10.46 -26.29 -1.13
C HIS A 141 9.56 -25.45 -2.07
N ASP A 142 8.32 -25.23 -1.69
CA ASP A 142 7.37 -24.41 -2.45
C ASP A 142 7.52 -22.93 -2.09
N ALA A 143 7.74 -22.08 -3.09
CA ALA A 143 8.01 -20.67 -2.88
C ALA A 143 6.80 -19.92 -2.27
N ASP A 144 5.56 -20.21 -2.68
CA ASP A 144 4.36 -19.61 -2.10
C ASP A 144 4.15 -20.03 -0.63
N GLU A 145 4.47 -21.29 -0.31
CA GLU A 145 4.38 -21.79 1.07
C GLU A 145 5.38 -21.09 1.99
N ILE A 146 6.62 -20.85 1.53
CA ILE A 146 7.63 -20.09 2.28
C ILE A 146 7.12 -18.69 2.59
N VAL A 147 6.66 -17.97 1.55
CA VAL A 147 6.19 -16.58 1.71
C VAL A 147 4.93 -16.51 2.58
N THR A 148 4.00 -17.45 2.41
CA THR A 148 2.79 -17.54 3.25
C THR A 148 3.14 -17.86 4.70
N SER A 149 4.07 -18.75 4.93
CA SER A 149 4.53 -19.12 6.29
C SER A 149 5.19 -17.94 6.99
N LEU A 150 5.98 -17.13 6.24
CA LEU A 150 6.55 -15.90 6.74
C LEU A 150 5.47 -14.89 7.17
N ALA A 151 4.44 -14.67 6.33
CA ALA A 151 3.32 -13.79 6.66
C ALA A 151 2.59 -14.25 7.94
N ARG A 152 2.31 -15.55 8.06
CA ARG A 152 1.71 -16.15 9.26
C ARG A 152 2.55 -15.96 10.50
N SER A 153 3.86 -16.12 10.39
CA SER A 153 4.79 -15.94 11.50
C SER A 153 4.81 -14.50 12.00
N ILE A 154 4.83 -13.53 11.09
CA ILE A 154 4.71 -12.11 11.47
C ILE A 154 3.39 -11.88 12.19
N ARG A 155 2.27 -12.37 11.63
CA ARG A 155 0.94 -12.26 12.28
C ARG A 155 0.91 -12.85 13.69
N LYS A 156 1.61 -13.96 13.90
CA LYS A 156 1.67 -14.66 15.18
C LYS A 156 2.55 -13.95 16.22
N THR A 157 3.67 -13.37 15.78
CA THR A 157 4.72 -12.83 16.67
C THR A 157 4.62 -11.32 16.87
N ILE A 158 4.08 -10.58 15.90
CA ILE A 158 3.97 -9.12 15.94
C ILE A 158 2.51 -8.72 16.20
N LYS A 159 2.25 -8.12 17.33
CA LYS A 159 0.91 -7.60 17.65
C LYS A 159 0.60 -6.34 16.86
N TYR A 160 -0.50 -6.34 16.11
CA TYR A 160 -0.94 -5.12 15.43
C TYR A 160 -1.23 -4.00 16.42
N ARG A 161 -0.63 -2.82 16.17
CA ARG A 161 -0.86 -1.60 16.94
C ARG A 161 -0.88 -0.40 15.99
N ARG A 162 -2.01 0.29 15.93
CA ARG A 162 -2.09 1.54 15.16
C ARG A 162 -1.05 2.53 15.68
N ARG A 163 -0.25 3.09 14.78
CA ARG A 163 0.75 4.10 15.07
C ARG A 163 0.46 5.39 14.30
N GLU A 164 0.42 6.51 15.02
CA GLU A 164 0.26 7.84 14.43
C GLU A 164 1.61 8.52 14.19
N ALA A 165 2.69 7.96 14.73
CA ALA A 165 4.04 8.46 14.50
C ALA A 165 4.39 8.45 13.01
N ARG A 166 5.11 9.51 12.58
CA ARG A 166 5.59 9.61 11.20
C ARG A 166 6.58 8.49 10.87
N GLY A 167 6.58 8.06 9.60
CA GLY A 167 7.48 7.03 9.09
C GLY A 167 7.07 5.61 9.52
N VAL A 168 8.00 4.69 9.36
CA VAL A 168 7.87 3.26 9.71
C VAL A 168 8.95 2.88 10.72
N GLN A 169 8.67 1.90 11.56
CA GLN A 169 9.70 1.24 12.36
C GLN A 169 10.65 0.49 11.44
N SER A 170 11.93 0.42 11.80
CA SER A 170 12.83 -0.51 11.14
C SER A 170 12.44 -1.96 11.50
N PRO A 171 12.85 -2.96 10.71
CA PRO A 171 12.61 -4.37 11.04
C PRO A 171 13.06 -4.74 12.44
N SER A 172 14.26 -4.32 12.85
CA SER A 172 14.81 -4.57 14.19
C SER A 172 13.98 -3.91 15.29
N GLN A 173 13.47 -2.70 15.05
CA GLN A 173 12.55 -2.02 16.00
C GLN A 173 11.24 -2.77 16.13
N THR A 174 10.67 -3.25 15.02
CA THR A 174 9.42 -4.02 15.01
C THR A 174 9.57 -5.34 15.77
N LEU A 175 10.66 -6.07 15.51
CA LEU A 175 11.00 -7.31 16.22
C LEU A 175 11.20 -7.08 17.73
N SER A 176 11.93 -6.03 18.11
CA SER A 176 12.18 -5.69 19.52
C SER A 176 10.90 -5.28 20.25
N ALA A 177 10.04 -4.53 19.60
CA ALA A 177 8.79 -4.06 20.19
C ALA A 177 7.71 -5.16 20.26
N GLY A 178 7.84 -6.23 19.46
CA GLY A 178 6.80 -7.26 19.30
C GLY A 178 5.47 -6.68 18.82
N SER A 179 5.46 -5.45 18.30
CA SER A 179 4.25 -4.78 17.84
C SER A 179 4.56 -3.71 16.79
N GLY A 180 3.59 -3.46 15.89
CA GLY A 180 3.70 -2.46 14.85
C GLY A 180 2.39 -2.22 14.11
N SER A 181 2.37 -1.19 13.27
CA SER A 181 1.27 -0.95 12.32
C SER A 181 1.40 -1.87 11.10
N CYS A 182 0.39 -1.87 10.20
CA CYS A 182 0.48 -2.60 8.93
C CYS A 182 1.74 -2.24 8.14
N ARG A 183 2.15 -0.95 8.13
CA ARG A 183 3.37 -0.49 7.47
C ARG A 183 4.64 -1.08 8.08
N ASP A 184 4.69 -1.19 9.39
CA ASP A 184 5.85 -1.74 10.12
C ASP A 184 5.95 -3.26 9.87
N MET A 185 4.83 -3.98 9.91
CA MET A 185 4.75 -5.41 9.61
C MET A 185 5.12 -5.70 8.15
N ALA A 186 4.60 -4.90 7.20
CA ALA A 186 4.94 -5.01 5.78
C ALA A 186 6.43 -4.73 5.52
N THR A 187 7.03 -3.77 6.24
CA THR A 187 8.47 -3.47 6.13
C THR A 187 9.33 -4.61 6.68
N LEU A 188 8.94 -5.21 7.79
CA LEU A 188 9.62 -6.41 8.31
C LEU A 188 9.54 -7.56 7.30
N MET A 189 8.35 -7.80 6.74
CA MET A 189 8.15 -8.85 5.73
C MET A 189 8.97 -8.59 4.47
N LEU A 190 9.02 -7.34 3.99
CA LEU A 190 9.82 -6.92 2.85
C LEU A 190 11.29 -7.31 2.99
N GLU A 191 11.91 -6.96 4.13
CA GLU A 191 13.32 -7.25 4.38
C GLU A 191 13.57 -8.75 4.64
N ALA A 192 12.63 -9.45 5.28
CA ALA A 192 12.71 -10.89 5.46
C ALA A 192 12.64 -11.64 4.13
N LEU A 193 11.76 -11.26 3.22
CA LEU A 193 11.69 -11.82 1.86
C LEU A 193 13.01 -11.64 1.11
N ARG A 194 13.59 -10.43 1.15
CA ARG A 194 14.88 -10.13 0.53
C ARG A 194 16.01 -10.96 1.13
N SER A 195 16.01 -11.14 2.44
CA SER A 195 17.01 -11.97 3.12
C SER A 195 16.95 -13.45 2.73
N LEU A 196 15.78 -13.92 2.29
CA LEU A 196 15.53 -15.26 1.77
C LEU A 196 15.73 -15.36 0.25
N GLY A 197 16.08 -14.28 -0.45
CA GLY A 197 16.32 -14.27 -1.89
C GLY A 197 15.08 -14.07 -2.76
N PHE A 198 13.97 -13.61 -2.18
CA PHE A 198 12.80 -13.21 -2.95
C PHE A 198 12.89 -11.72 -3.30
N PRO A 199 12.86 -11.32 -4.58
CA PRO A 199 12.64 -9.94 -4.96
C PRO A 199 11.33 -9.48 -4.35
N ALA A 200 11.38 -8.40 -3.60
CA ALA A 200 10.23 -7.93 -2.85
C ALA A 200 10.07 -6.42 -2.92
N ARG A 201 8.81 -5.96 -2.92
CA ARG A 201 8.45 -4.56 -2.92
C ARG A 201 7.34 -4.28 -1.92
N PHE A 202 7.33 -3.06 -1.42
CA PHE A 202 6.30 -2.56 -0.52
C PHE A 202 5.10 -2.11 -1.35
N ALA A 203 3.91 -2.52 -0.95
CA ALA A 203 2.64 -2.11 -1.55
C ALA A 203 1.83 -1.27 -0.55
N SER A 204 1.24 -0.20 -1.06
CA SER A 204 0.30 0.67 -0.35
C SER A 204 -1.00 0.72 -1.10
N GLY A 205 -2.11 0.74 -0.37
CA GLY A 205 -3.43 0.76 -0.99
C GLY A 205 -4.57 0.82 0.01
N TYR A 206 -5.67 0.18 -0.33
CA TYR A 206 -6.86 0.10 0.50
C TYR A 206 -7.20 -1.36 0.80
N LEU A 207 -7.64 -1.62 2.02
CA LEU A 207 -8.29 -2.88 2.39
C LEU A 207 -9.79 -2.61 2.49
N VAL A 208 -10.57 -3.27 1.61
CA VAL A 208 -12.02 -3.12 1.46
C VAL A 208 -12.72 -4.24 2.22
N GLY A 209 -13.72 -3.94 3.00
CA GLY A 209 -14.61 -4.96 3.55
C GLY A 209 -14.40 -5.29 5.01
N SER A 210 -13.84 -6.37 5.38
CA SER A 210 -14.04 -7.09 6.64
C SER A 210 -13.53 -6.43 7.94
N ALA A 211 -12.79 -5.36 7.91
CA ALA A 211 -12.15 -4.81 9.12
C ALA A 211 -13.01 -3.85 9.94
N SER A 212 -14.20 -3.49 9.48
CA SER A 212 -15.15 -2.76 10.32
C SER A 212 -16.59 -3.00 9.87
N SER A 213 -17.40 -3.49 10.80
CA SER A 213 -18.86 -3.57 10.72
C SER A 213 -19.58 -2.23 10.45
N ALA A 214 -18.84 -1.19 10.02
CA ALA A 214 -19.32 0.16 9.79
C ALA A 214 -18.97 0.74 8.40
N GLY A 215 -18.59 -0.09 7.40
CA GLY A 215 -18.28 0.39 6.04
C GLY A 215 -17.06 1.29 5.96
N ARG A 216 -16.13 1.21 6.92
CA ARG A 216 -14.89 2.00 6.93
C ARG A 216 -13.75 1.14 6.41
N ALA A 217 -13.25 1.46 5.22
CA ALA A 217 -11.94 1.00 4.79
C ALA A 217 -10.82 1.78 5.48
N SER A 218 -9.62 1.27 5.40
CA SER A 218 -8.42 1.98 5.86
C SER A 218 -7.37 1.99 4.76
N THR A 219 -6.50 3.00 4.78
CA THR A 219 -5.21 2.87 4.11
C THR A 219 -4.49 1.66 4.69
N HIS A 220 -3.94 0.83 3.82
CA HIS A 220 -3.31 -0.41 4.21
C HIS A 220 -1.97 -0.59 3.52
N ALA A 221 -1.16 -1.52 4.03
CA ALA A 221 0.14 -1.82 3.46
C ALA A 221 0.45 -3.30 3.63
N TRP A 222 1.11 -3.86 2.62
CA TRP A 222 1.58 -5.24 2.58
C TRP A 222 2.88 -5.36 1.80
N ALA A 223 3.42 -6.56 1.70
CA ALA A 223 4.57 -6.85 0.86
C ALA A 223 4.12 -7.63 -0.37
N GLU A 224 4.75 -7.38 -1.51
CA GLU A 224 4.65 -8.22 -2.69
C GLU A 224 5.97 -8.92 -2.93
N ALA A 225 5.92 -10.23 -3.18
CA ALA A 225 7.03 -11.05 -3.61
C ALA A 225 6.91 -11.40 -5.09
N TYR A 226 8.02 -11.41 -5.81
CA TYR A 226 8.05 -11.91 -7.18
C TYR A 226 8.29 -13.41 -7.20
N LEU A 227 7.34 -14.14 -7.76
CA LEU A 227 7.41 -15.57 -8.00
C LEU A 227 7.46 -15.80 -9.52
N PRO A 228 8.53 -16.34 -10.10
CA PRO A 228 8.75 -16.35 -11.56
C PRO A 228 7.60 -16.93 -12.38
N SER A 229 6.94 -17.97 -11.89
CA SER A 229 5.82 -18.60 -12.60
C SER A 229 4.48 -17.90 -12.43
N VAL A 230 4.38 -16.96 -11.49
CA VAL A 230 3.11 -16.28 -11.12
C VAL A 230 3.22 -14.76 -11.28
N GLY A 231 4.42 -14.20 -11.17
CA GLY A 231 4.67 -12.76 -11.13
C GLY A 231 4.58 -12.17 -9.73
N TRP A 232 4.35 -10.86 -9.65
CA TRP A 232 4.21 -10.16 -8.39
C TRP A 232 2.93 -10.59 -7.65
N THR A 233 3.11 -11.14 -6.45
CA THR A 233 2.03 -11.65 -5.60
C THR A 233 2.08 -10.96 -4.23
N GLY A 234 0.94 -10.43 -3.78
CA GLY A 234 0.83 -9.75 -2.50
C GLY A 234 0.60 -10.71 -1.34
N TYR A 235 1.19 -10.39 -0.19
CA TYR A 235 1.02 -11.10 1.08
C TYR A 235 0.89 -10.08 2.21
N ASP A 236 -0.17 -10.23 2.96
CA ASP A 236 -0.51 -9.33 4.07
C ASP A 236 -0.07 -9.92 5.41
N PRO A 237 1.04 -9.43 5.98
CA PRO A 237 1.51 -9.94 7.27
C PRO A 237 0.63 -9.56 8.46
N MET A 238 -0.26 -8.57 8.33
CA MET A 238 -1.25 -8.25 9.36
C MET A 238 -2.36 -9.31 9.40
N LEU A 239 -2.76 -9.85 8.25
CA LEU A 239 -3.75 -10.93 8.14
C LEU A 239 -3.09 -12.31 8.20
N GLY A 240 -1.81 -12.44 7.86
CA GLY A 240 -1.05 -13.69 7.81
C GLY A 240 -1.37 -14.54 6.59
N GLU A 241 -1.78 -13.93 5.48
CA GLU A 241 -2.23 -14.62 4.26
C GLU A 241 -1.88 -13.85 3.00
N ALA A 242 -2.04 -14.49 1.85
CA ALA A 242 -1.96 -13.82 0.55
C ALA A 242 -3.09 -12.80 0.40
N THR A 243 -2.83 -11.73 -0.36
CA THR A 243 -3.85 -10.72 -0.67
C THR A 243 -5.03 -11.31 -1.44
N SER A 244 -6.18 -10.68 -1.29
CA SER A 244 -7.45 -11.04 -1.93
C SER A 244 -7.97 -9.89 -2.79
N GLY A 245 -9.14 -10.06 -3.39
CA GLY A 245 -9.85 -8.99 -4.10
C GLY A 245 -10.26 -7.79 -3.24
N ASP A 246 -10.07 -7.86 -1.93
CA ASP A 246 -10.30 -6.73 -1.01
C ASP A 246 -9.07 -5.81 -0.88
N HIS A 247 -7.92 -6.23 -1.41
CA HIS A 247 -6.69 -5.42 -1.42
C HIS A 247 -6.60 -4.65 -2.75
N ILE A 248 -6.82 -3.34 -2.69
CA ILE A 248 -6.73 -2.46 -3.87
C ILE A 248 -5.39 -1.75 -3.85
N VAL A 249 -4.47 -2.16 -4.73
CA VAL A 249 -3.13 -1.57 -4.85
C VAL A 249 -3.22 -0.16 -5.42
N VAL A 250 -2.63 0.80 -4.75
CA VAL A 250 -2.51 2.19 -5.21
C VAL A 250 -1.10 2.48 -5.70
N GLY A 251 -0.10 1.98 -4.99
CA GLY A 251 1.28 2.14 -5.41
C GLY A 251 2.20 1.09 -4.83
N VAL A 252 3.32 0.84 -5.54
CA VAL A 252 4.38 -0.08 -5.13
C VAL A 252 5.73 0.64 -5.16
N SER A 253 6.65 0.24 -4.28
CA SER A 253 8.00 0.79 -4.24
C SER A 253 8.95 -0.16 -3.52
N ASN A 254 10.24 -0.03 -3.76
CA ASN A 254 11.24 -0.73 -2.96
C ASN A 254 11.40 -0.16 -1.54
N HIS A 255 10.78 0.98 -1.24
CA HIS A 255 10.85 1.65 0.06
C HIS A 255 9.47 2.21 0.46
N PRO A 256 9.01 2.07 1.73
CA PRO A 256 7.69 2.57 2.17
C PRO A 256 7.43 4.05 1.89
N ARG A 257 8.47 4.89 1.91
CA ARG A 257 8.35 6.33 1.62
C ARG A 257 7.94 6.63 0.18
N GLY A 258 8.25 5.72 -0.76
CA GLY A 258 7.93 5.92 -2.18
C GLY A 258 6.44 5.90 -2.51
N VAL A 259 5.63 5.34 -1.62
CA VAL A 259 4.18 5.13 -1.85
C VAL A 259 3.30 5.66 -0.71
N MET A 260 3.75 6.71 -0.04
CA MET A 260 2.89 7.43 0.89
C MET A 260 1.73 8.07 0.12
N PRO A 261 0.47 7.89 0.56
CA PRO A 261 -0.69 8.45 -0.15
C PRO A 261 -0.59 9.94 -0.40
N VAL A 262 -0.12 10.69 0.61
CA VAL A 262 0.14 12.12 0.53
C VAL A 262 1.49 12.39 1.17
N SER A 263 2.37 13.09 0.47
CA SER A 263 3.63 13.59 0.99
C SER A 263 3.93 14.96 0.42
N GLY A 264 4.38 15.88 1.26
CA GLY A 264 4.68 17.24 0.86
C GLY A 264 5.29 18.03 2.00
N THR A 265 5.53 19.31 1.75
CA THR A 265 6.12 20.24 2.72
C THR A 265 5.22 21.45 2.91
N PHE A 266 5.38 22.10 4.05
CA PHE A 266 4.78 23.40 4.33
C PHE A 266 5.79 24.27 5.09
N PHE A 267 5.65 25.56 4.94
CA PHE A 267 6.51 26.55 5.59
C PHE A 267 5.73 27.14 6.76
N ASP A 268 6.16 26.82 7.97
CA ASP A 268 5.48 27.15 9.23
C ASP A 268 6.46 27.82 10.20
N GLU A 269 6.53 29.14 10.14
CA GLU A 269 7.38 29.97 11.01
C GLU A 269 6.92 29.97 12.48
N TYR A 270 5.65 29.62 12.73
CA TYR A 270 5.00 29.79 14.02
C TYR A 270 4.70 28.46 14.74
N LYS A 271 5.17 27.33 14.20
CA LYS A 271 4.83 25.99 14.71
C LYS A 271 3.32 25.82 14.87
N SER A 272 2.59 26.20 13.84
CA SER A 272 1.12 26.27 13.85
C SER A 272 0.46 24.93 13.51
N TYR A 273 1.21 23.90 13.12
CA TYR A 273 0.69 22.59 12.78
C TYR A 273 -0.10 21.98 13.94
N LEU A 274 -1.38 21.68 13.69
CA LEU A 274 -2.30 21.10 14.67
C LEU A 274 -2.45 19.58 14.52
N GLY A 275 -2.22 19.05 13.33
CA GLY A 275 -2.37 17.63 13.07
C GLY A 275 -2.95 17.32 11.69
N MET A 276 -3.08 16.01 11.43
CA MET A 276 -3.63 15.47 10.20
C MET A 276 -4.68 14.42 10.54
N LYS A 277 -5.76 14.41 9.79
CA LYS A 277 -6.79 13.37 9.82
C LYS A 277 -6.92 12.76 8.43
N ALA A 278 -6.86 11.44 8.35
CA ALA A 278 -7.15 10.69 7.13
C ALA A 278 -8.34 9.76 7.37
N ALA A 279 -9.23 9.67 6.40
CA ALA A 279 -10.38 8.78 6.41
C ALA A 279 -10.53 8.12 5.05
N VAL A 280 -10.90 6.84 5.04
CA VAL A 280 -11.25 6.10 3.84
C VAL A 280 -12.64 5.51 4.00
N GLN A 281 -13.46 5.66 2.97
CA GLN A 281 -14.80 5.08 2.89
C GLN A 281 -14.88 4.25 1.62
N THR A 282 -15.57 3.12 1.67
CA THR A 282 -15.78 2.26 0.52
C THR A 282 -17.22 1.80 0.45
N ALA A 283 -17.70 1.60 -0.78
CA ALA A 283 -18.96 0.93 -1.06
C ALA A 283 -18.76 -0.07 -2.20
N ARG A 284 -19.43 -1.22 -2.13
CA ARG A 284 -19.39 -2.27 -3.16
C ARG A 284 -20.74 -2.39 -3.81
N PHE A 285 -20.76 -2.54 -5.12
CA PHE A 285 -21.96 -2.67 -5.95
C PHE A 285 -21.84 -3.89 -6.84
N ALA A 286 -23.00 -4.50 -7.13
CA ALA A 286 -23.07 -5.67 -8.00
C ALA A 286 -23.06 -5.30 -9.50
N ASP A 287 -23.56 -4.10 -9.83
CA ASP A 287 -23.74 -3.63 -11.21
C ASP A 287 -23.25 -2.20 -11.43
N ALA A 288 -22.99 -1.88 -12.69
CA ALA A 288 -22.45 -0.61 -13.15
C ALA A 288 -23.43 0.55 -12.93
N GLU A 289 -24.72 0.32 -13.17
CA GLU A 289 -25.73 1.38 -13.15
C GLU A 289 -25.89 1.95 -11.74
N THR A 290 -26.02 1.07 -10.74
CA THR A 290 -26.11 1.45 -9.32
C THR A 290 -24.84 2.16 -8.87
N ALA A 291 -23.66 1.64 -9.27
CA ALA A 291 -22.37 2.21 -8.94
C ALA A 291 -22.19 3.64 -9.51
N SER A 292 -22.50 3.82 -10.79
CA SER A 292 -22.38 5.14 -11.47
C SER A 292 -23.38 6.15 -10.94
N ARG A 293 -24.62 5.74 -10.64
CA ARG A 293 -25.61 6.61 -9.99
C ARG A 293 -25.13 7.06 -8.61
N PHE A 294 -24.55 6.15 -7.83
CA PHE A 294 -24.02 6.48 -6.52
C PHE A 294 -22.86 7.49 -6.63
N PHE A 295 -21.90 7.25 -7.53
CA PHE A 295 -20.77 8.14 -7.77
C PHE A 295 -21.23 9.54 -8.22
N SER A 296 -22.24 9.64 -9.10
CA SER A 296 -22.81 10.91 -9.54
C SER A 296 -23.58 11.65 -8.43
N SER A 297 -24.24 10.91 -7.53
CA SER A 297 -25.00 11.51 -6.42
C SER A 297 -24.10 12.11 -5.33
N THR A 298 -22.84 11.68 -5.24
CA THR A 298 -21.86 12.28 -4.30
C THR A 298 -21.45 13.69 -4.71
N GLN A 299 -21.61 14.08 -5.99
CA GLN A 299 -21.39 15.46 -6.45
C GLN A 299 -22.35 16.48 -5.85
N LEU A 300 -23.59 16.07 -5.56
CA LEU A 300 -24.63 16.99 -5.09
C LEU A 300 -24.51 17.40 -3.61
N LYS A 301 -23.59 16.75 -2.86
CA LYS A 301 -23.39 17.03 -1.42
C LYS A 301 -22.21 17.95 -1.11
N THR A 302 -21.48 18.42 -2.12
CA THR A 302 -20.30 19.28 -1.94
C THR A 302 -20.56 20.74 -2.28
N VAL A 303 -21.82 21.12 -2.56
CA VAL A 303 -22.24 22.51 -2.73
C VAL A 303 -23.11 22.87 -1.53
N PHE A 304 -22.43 23.26 -0.42
CA PHE A 304 -22.93 24.23 0.58
C PHE A 304 -21.86 24.44 1.66
#